data_1b6496ec6fab6b08d00f5af30c7e1590
#
_entry.id   1b6496ec6fab6b08d00f5af30c7e1590
#
_cell.length_a   1.000
_cell.length_b   1.000
_cell.length_c   1.000
_cell.angle_alpha   90.00
_cell.angle_beta   90.00
_cell.angle_gamma   90.00
#
_symmetry.space_group_name_H-M   'P 1'
#
loop_
_entity.id
_entity.type
_entity.pdbx_description
1 polymer ?
#
loop_
_entity_poly.entity_id
_entity_poly.type
_entity_poly.pdbx_seq_one_letter_code
_entity_poly.pdbx_strand_id
1 'polypeptide(L)'
;LHLNLNHLDPKIVHERLPGISESARIFAGVDVTKEPIPVLPTVHYNMGGIPTNYHGEVVTKRGDDADAIVPGLMAVGEAACVSVHGANRLGSNSLIDLVVFGRAAGVRCGEVVKPGGPLRPPDVGAGDEALARFDRFRHAKGATPTAMLRLKMQKVMQNNCAVFRTGEVLEEGR
;
A
#
# COMPACT_ATOMS: atom_id res chain seq x y z
N LEU A 1 -14.17 -17.57 -7.02
CA LEU A 1 -12.97 -18.41 -6.88
C LEU A 1 -13.00 -19.15 -5.56
N HIS A 2 -12.19 -20.22 -5.46
CA HIS A 2 -12.11 -21.05 -4.26
C HIS A 2 -10.66 -21.37 -3.94
N LEU A 3 -10.32 -21.33 -2.65
CA LEU A 3 -9.03 -21.78 -2.13
C LEU A 3 -9.20 -23.19 -1.56
N ASN A 4 -8.48 -24.15 -2.13
CA ASN A 4 -8.57 -25.55 -1.72
C ASN A 4 -7.39 -25.93 -0.83
N LEU A 5 -7.66 -26.38 0.39
CA LEU A 5 -6.68 -26.88 1.37
C LEU A 5 -6.88 -28.37 1.70
N ASN A 6 -7.92 -29.02 1.16
CA ASN A 6 -8.27 -30.41 1.51
C ASN A 6 -7.26 -31.46 1.01
N HIS A 7 -6.28 -31.05 0.20
CA HIS A 7 -5.16 -31.89 -0.23
C HIS A 7 -4.04 -31.98 0.82
N LEU A 8 -4.07 -31.11 1.85
CA LEU A 8 -3.11 -31.09 2.95
C LEU A 8 -3.58 -32.01 4.08
N ASP A 9 -2.62 -32.54 4.84
CA ASP A 9 -2.93 -33.30 6.06
C ASP A 9 -3.71 -32.39 7.03
N PRO A 10 -4.90 -32.81 7.52
CA PRO A 10 -5.70 -32.04 8.48
C PRO A 10 -4.93 -31.58 9.71
N LYS A 11 -3.98 -32.39 10.19
CA LYS A 11 -3.13 -32.04 11.32
C LYS A 11 -2.25 -30.82 11.00
N ILE A 12 -1.65 -30.80 9.80
CA ILE A 12 -0.85 -29.66 9.33
C ILE A 12 -1.71 -28.42 9.19
N VAL A 13 -2.91 -28.54 8.63
CA VAL A 13 -3.84 -27.41 8.46
C VAL A 13 -4.20 -26.80 9.82
N HIS A 14 -4.56 -27.62 10.80
CA HIS A 14 -4.91 -27.12 12.15
C HIS A 14 -3.72 -26.55 12.90
N GLU A 15 -2.53 -27.11 12.74
CA GLU A 15 -1.33 -26.66 13.43
C GLU A 15 -0.76 -25.39 12.81
N ARG A 16 -0.72 -25.30 11.47
CA ARG A 16 -0.04 -24.21 10.74
C ARG A 16 -0.97 -23.09 10.30
N LEU A 17 -2.24 -23.37 10.11
CA LEU A 17 -3.24 -22.44 9.57
C LEU A 17 -4.48 -22.31 10.47
N PRO A 18 -4.33 -22.21 11.82
CA PRO A 18 -5.48 -22.18 12.72
C PRO A 18 -6.40 -20.98 12.45
N GLY A 19 -5.84 -19.80 12.20
CA GLY A 19 -6.61 -18.57 11.92
C GLY A 19 -7.43 -18.65 10.62
N ILE A 20 -6.88 -19.25 9.56
CA ILE A 20 -7.60 -19.45 8.30
C ILE A 20 -8.74 -20.46 8.51
N SER A 21 -8.46 -21.57 9.22
CA SER A 21 -9.45 -22.60 9.52
C SER A 21 -10.62 -22.04 10.33
N GLU A 22 -10.34 -21.25 11.35
CA GLU A 22 -11.36 -20.63 12.20
C GLU A 22 -12.17 -19.58 11.44
N SER A 23 -11.51 -18.71 10.67
CA SER A 23 -12.18 -17.70 9.85
C SER A 23 -13.11 -18.31 8.82
N ALA A 24 -12.67 -19.37 8.11
CA ALA A 24 -13.51 -20.08 7.15
C ALA A 24 -14.73 -20.70 7.82
N ARG A 25 -14.55 -21.30 8.98
CA ARG A 25 -15.65 -21.90 9.75
C ARG A 25 -16.66 -20.83 10.21
N ILE A 26 -16.19 -19.68 10.73
CA ILE A 26 -17.07 -18.65 11.28
C ILE A 26 -17.79 -17.89 10.17
N PHE A 27 -17.09 -17.44 9.13
CA PHE A 27 -17.63 -16.54 8.13
C PHE A 27 -18.19 -17.22 6.88
N ALA A 28 -17.72 -18.42 6.54
CA ALA A 28 -18.17 -19.17 5.38
C ALA A 28 -18.89 -20.49 5.72
N GLY A 29 -18.86 -20.92 6.99
CA GLY A 29 -19.43 -22.20 7.41
C GLY A 29 -18.69 -23.42 6.87
N VAL A 30 -17.42 -23.27 6.46
CA VAL A 30 -16.63 -24.27 5.74
C VAL A 30 -15.64 -24.98 6.66
N ASP A 31 -15.59 -26.29 6.61
CA ASP A 31 -14.50 -27.11 7.14
C ASP A 31 -13.41 -27.23 6.06
N VAL A 32 -12.33 -26.47 6.23
CA VAL A 32 -11.24 -26.34 5.24
C VAL A 32 -10.51 -27.65 4.94
N THR A 33 -10.66 -28.67 5.79
CA THR A 33 -10.10 -30.00 5.55
C THR A 33 -10.95 -30.85 4.60
N LYS A 34 -12.18 -30.42 4.32
CA LYS A 34 -13.16 -31.15 3.51
C LYS A 34 -13.64 -30.37 2.31
N GLU A 35 -13.79 -29.06 2.46
CA GLU A 35 -14.42 -28.19 1.47
C GLU A 35 -13.53 -26.99 1.12
N PRO A 36 -13.60 -26.49 -0.12
CA PRO A 36 -12.84 -25.31 -0.51
C PRO A 36 -13.47 -24.03 0.06
N ILE A 37 -12.61 -23.07 0.44
CA ILE A 37 -13.00 -21.77 0.97
C ILE A 37 -13.43 -20.87 -0.19
N PRO A 38 -14.64 -20.27 -0.18
CA PRO A 38 -14.99 -19.23 -1.15
C PRO A 38 -14.11 -17.97 -0.90
N VAL A 39 -13.46 -17.49 -1.94
CA VAL A 39 -12.59 -16.31 -1.86
C VAL A 39 -12.92 -15.32 -2.96
N LEU A 40 -12.81 -14.03 -2.63
CA LEU A 40 -12.89 -12.94 -3.58
C LEU A 40 -11.51 -12.31 -3.73
N PRO A 41 -10.89 -12.38 -4.93
CA PRO A 41 -9.61 -11.71 -5.16
C PRO A 41 -9.77 -10.20 -5.00
N THR A 42 -8.91 -9.61 -4.19
CA THR A 42 -8.87 -8.16 -3.98
C THR A 42 -7.45 -7.64 -4.10
N VAL A 43 -7.33 -6.33 -4.30
CA VAL A 43 -6.03 -5.65 -4.27
C VAL A 43 -5.46 -5.80 -2.86
N HIS A 44 -4.23 -6.28 -2.76
CA HIS A 44 -3.56 -6.56 -1.49
C HIS A 44 -2.40 -5.62 -1.21
N TYR A 45 -1.62 -5.27 -2.23
CA TYR A 45 -0.38 -4.50 -2.12
C TYR A 45 -0.24 -3.53 -3.30
N ASN A 46 0.18 -2.31 -3.03
CA ASN A 46 0.44 -1.31 -4.06
C ASN A 46 1.93 -1.35 -4.44
N MET A 47 2.25 -1.96 -5.57
CA MET A 47 3.57 -1.82 -6.17
C MET A 47 3.71 -0.42 -6.75
N GLY A 48 4.92 0.14 -6.65
CA GLY A 48 5.13 1.55 -6.93
C GLY A 48 5.16 2.36 -5.63
N GLY A 49 4.93 3.65 -5.72
CA GLY A 49 4.95 4.54 -4.57
C GLY A 49 5.92 5.71 -4.73
N ILE A 50 6.43 6.23 -3.64
CA ILE A 50 7.40 7.33 -3.62
C ILE A 50 8.75 6.81 -4.13
N PRO A 51 9.29 7.32 -5.26
CA PRO A 51 10.57 6.87 -5.79
C PRO A 51 11.71 7.08 -4.80
N THR A 52 12.51 6.06 -4.56
CA THR A 52 13.66 6.14 -3.66
C THR A 52 14.87 5.43 -4.25
N ASN A 53 16.07 5.86 -3.81
CA ASN A 53 17.27 5.06 -3.97
C ASN A 53 17.33 3.92 -2.93
N TYR A 54 18.35 3.08 -2.99
CA TYR A 54 18.49 1.93 -2.07
C TYR A 54 18.80 2.32 -0.62
N HIS A 55 19.13 3.59 -0.36
CA HIS A 55 19.27 4.13 0.99
C HIS A 55 17.94 4.64 1.57
N GLY A 56 16.83 4.57 0.82
CA GLY A 56 15.54 5.10 1.21
C GLY A 56 15.40 6.62 1.04
N GLU A 57 16.39 7.31 0.46
CA GLU A 57 16.28 8.74 0.16
C GLU A 57 15.34 8.94 -1.03
N VAL A 58 14.36 9.82 -0.88
CA VAL A 58 13.41 10.15 -1.96
C VAL A 58 14.14 10.83 -3.11
N VAL A 59 13.85 10.36 -4.32
CA VAL A 59 14.41 10.93 -5.55
C VAL A 59 13.32 11.55 -6.42
N THR A 60 13.69 12.57 -7.20
CA THR A 60 12.80 13.24 -8.13
C THR A 60 13.58 13.78 -9.31
N LYS A 61 12.91 13.99 -10.44
CA LYS A 61 13.56 14.62 -11.60
C LYS A 61 13.79 16.11 -11.36
N ARG A 62 15.04 16.55 -11.55
CA ARG A 62 15.42 17.99 -11.54
C ARG A 62 16.27 18.30 -12.76
N GLY A 63 15.72 18.99 -13.73
CA GLY A 63 16.41 19.23 -15.01
C GLY A 63 16.74 17.91 -15.71
N ASP A 64 18.02 17.67 -16.00
CA ASP A 64 18.51 16.46 -16.64
C ASP A 64 18.84 15.32 -15.64
N ASP A 65 18.86 15.61 -14.35
CA ASP A 65 19.04 14.61 -13.30
C ASP A 65 17.72 13.94 -12.98
N ALA A 66 17.60 12.65 -13.34
CA ALA A 66 16.40 11.85 -13.10
C ALA A 66 16.26 11.39 -11.64
N ASP A 67 17.37 11.33 -10.91
CA ASP A 67 17.45 10.74 -9.57
C ASP A 67 17.95 11.74 -8.50
N ALA A 68 17.66 13.03 -8.71
CA ALA A 68 18.03 14.08 -7.77
C ALA A 68 17.38 13.83 -6.39
N ILE A 69 18.22 13.75 -5.34
CA ILE A 69 17.76 13.51 -3.97
C ILE A 69 16.92 14.72 -3.48
N VAL A 70 15.82 14.41 -2.81
CA VAL A 70 15.02 15.36 -2.03
C VAL A 70 15.58 15.40 -0.61
N PRO A 71 16.36 16.42 -0.22
CA PRO A 71 17.03 16.43 1.07
C PRO A 71 16.05 16.37 2.25
N GLY A 72 16.32 15.48 3.20
CA GLY A 72 15.54 15.35 4.42
C GLY A 72 14.24 14.55 4.27
N LEU A 73 13.96 14.00 3.09
CA LEU A 73 12.77 13.14 2.87
C LEU A 73 13.21 11.72 2.55
N MET A 74 12.65 10.76 3.29
CA MET A 74 12.90 9.34 3.12
C MET A 74 11.60 8.56 3.08
N ALA A 75 11.58 7.45 2.35
CA ALA A 75 10.46 6.50 2.33
C ALA A 75 11.00 5.07 2.20
N VAL A 76 10.33 4.12 2.88
CA VAL A 76 10.66 2.69 2.86
C VAL A 76 9.40 1.85 2.90
N GLY A 77 9.50 0.57 2.51
CA GLY A 77 8.40 -0.37 2.53
C GLY A 77 7.34 -0.07 1.46
N GLU A 78 6.10 -0.43 1.72
CA GLU A 78 5.00 -0.30 0.73
C GLU A 78 4.75 1.13 0.24
N ALA A 79 5.04 2.15 1.06
CA ALA A 79 4.91 3.55 0.66
C ALA A 79 5.98 3.98 -0.36
N ALA A 80 7.10 3.26 -0.44
CA ALA A 80 8.24 3.57 -1.28
C ALA A 80 8.26 2.74 -2.57
N CYS A 81 8.97 3.23 -3.56
CA CYS A 81 9.31 2.50 -4.78
C CYS A 81 10.83 2.51 -4.98
N VAL A 82 11.50 1.52 -4.41
CA VAL A 82 12.92 1.24 -4.68
C VAL A 82 13.12 0.36 -5.92
N SER A 83 12.03 0.07 -6.65
CA SER A 83 11.96 -0.66 -7.92
C SER A 83 12.35 -2.15 -7.86
N VAL A 84 12.27 -2.78 -6.68
CA VAL A 84 12.62 -4.21 -6.52
C VAL A 84 11.46 -5.17 -6.78
N HIS A 85 10.22 -4.68 -6.83
CA HIS A 85 9.04 -5.53 -6.99
C HIS A 85 8.48 -5.56 -8.42
N GLY A 86 8.89 -4.63 -9.28
CA GLY A 86 8.30 -4.49 -10.61
C GLY A 86 6.78 -4.25 -10.53
N ALA A 87 6.02 -4.92 -11.38
CA ALA A 87 4.57 -4.83 -11.41
C ALA A 87 3.87 -5.83 -10.47
N ASN A 88 4.59 -6.77 -9.89
CA ASN A 88 4.03 -7.81 -9.01
C ASN A 88 5.03 -8.27 -7.96
N ARG A 89 4.77 -7.93 -6.71
CA ARG A 89 5.59 -8.36 -5.57
C ARG A 89 5.41 -9.86 -5.31
N LEU A 90 6.52 -10.58 -5.15
CA LEU A 90 6.51 -11.97 -4.73
C LEU A 90 6.02 -12.11 -3.28
N GLY A 91 5.38 -13.23 -2.99
CA GLY A 91 4.90 -13.54 -1.64
C GLY A 91 6.00 -13.40 -0.58
N SER A 92 5.65 -12.85 0.58
CA SER A 92 6.54 -12.56 1.73
C SER A 92 7.60 -11.47 1.52
N ASN A 93 7.87 -11.03 0.29
CA ASN A 93 8.90 -10.02 0.04
C ASN A 93 8.59 -8.63 0.59
N SER A 94 7.33 -8.35 0.95
CA SER A 94 6.99 -7.12 1.67
C SER A 94 7.72 -7.01 3.00
N LEU A 95 7.78 -8.10 3.76
CA LEU A 95 8.48 -8.11 5.06
C LEU A 95 10.00 -7.96 4.89
N ILE A 96 10.57 -8.60 3.87
CA ILE A 96 12.00 -8.48 3.56
C ILE A 96 12.34 -7.04 3.15
N ASP A 97 11.53 -6.43 2.31
CA ASP A 97 11.64 -5.02 1.91
C ASP A 97 11.69 -4.10 3.13
N LEU A 98 10.72 -4.22 4.04
CA LEU A 98 10.66 -3.41 5.27
C LEU A 98 11.95 -3.53 6.11
N VAL A 99 12.47 -4.74 6.26
CA VAL A 99 13.67 -4.99 7.09
C VAL A 99 14.92 -4.46 6.38
N VAL A 100 15.10 -4.77 5.09
CA VAL A 100 16.32 -4.41 4.34
C VAL A 100 16.42 -2.90 4.15
N PHE A 101 15.39 -2.28 3.58
CA PHE A 101 15.43 -0.86 3.29
C PHE A 101 15.18 0.02 4.52
N GLY A 102 14.40 -0.47 5.51
CA GLY A 102 14.29 0.19 6.80
C GLY A 102 15.62 0.28 7.53
N ARG A 103 16.42 -0.80 7.51
CA ARG A 103 17.77 -0.78 8.05
C ARG A 103 18.70 0.15 7.26
N ALA A 104 18.65 0.09 5.92
CA ALA A 104 19.48 0.95 5.06
C ALA A 104 19.19 2.44 5.30
N ALA A 105 17.90 2.80 5.38
CA ALA A 105 17.48 4.16 5.70
C ALA A 105 17.93 4.61 7.10
N GLY A 106 17.81 3.74 8.11
CA GLY A 106 18.27 4.03 9.46
C GLY A 106 19.78 4.30 9.52
N VAL A 107 20.59 3.49 8.83
CA VAL A 107 22.04 3.71 8.72
C VAL A 107 22.32 5.05 8.03
N ARG A 108 21.64 5.30 6.90
CA ARG A 108 21.80 6.55 6.15
C ARG A 108 21.40 7.77 6.96
N CYS A 109 20.33 7.71 7.73
CA CYS A 109 19.96 8.78 8.65
C CYS A 109 21.09 9.10 9.64
N GLY A 110 21.74 8.09 10.24
CA GLY A 110 22.88 8.29 11.12
C GLY A 110 24.11 8.95 10.45
N GLU A 111 24.27 8.77 9.14
CA GLU A 111 25.33 9.41 8.36
C GLU A 111 25.03 10.88 8.05
N VAL A 112 23.79 11.19 7.66
CA VAL A 112 23.43 12.52 7.14
C VAL A 112 22.88 13.46 8.19
N VAL A 113 22.26 12.95 9.25
CA VAL A 113 21.71 13.74 10.35
C VAL A 113 22.71 13.77 11.49
N LYS A 114 23.17 14.97 11.85
CA LYS A 114 24.09 15.17 12.98
C LYS A 114 23.32 15.78 14.15
N PRO A 115 23.46 15.20 15.38
CA PRO A 115 22.86 15.79 16.58
C PRO A 115 23.30 17.25 16.75
N GLY A 116 22.37 18.14 17.03
CA GLY A 116 22.65 19.57 17.19
C GLY A 116 22.98 20.33 15.90
N GLY A 117 22.86 19.65 14.73
CA GLY A 117 23.02 20.32 13.43
C GLY A 117 21.96 21.40 13.19
N PRO A 118 22.24 22.38 12.34
CA PRO A 118 21.29 23.45 12.05
C PRO A 118 20.06 22.87 11.34
N LEU A 119 18.87 23.13 11.91
CA LEU A 119 17.61 22.86 11.25
C LEU A 119 17.23 24.11 10.44
N ARG A 120 16.98 23.92 9.14
CA ARG A 120 16.38 24.98 8.34
C ARG A 120 14.94 25.19 8.85
N PRO A 121 14.58 26.40 9.31
CA PRO A 121 13.19 26.68 9.67
C PRO A 121 12.30 26.53 8.43
N PRO A 122 11.06 26.07 8.58
CA PRO A 122 10.12 26.06 7.46
C PRO A 122 9.86 27.50 7.00
N ASP A 123 9.62 27.65 5.70
CA ASP A 123 9.25 28.95 5.15
C ASP A 123 7.94 29.43 5.79
N VAL A 124 7.82 30.72 6.07
CA VAL A 124 6.61 31.31 6.63
C VAL A 124 5.43 31.02 5.69
N GLY A 125 4.37 30.45 6.22
CA GLY A 125 3.19 30.08 5.43
C GLY A 125 3.31 28.77 4.65
N ALA A 126 4.38 27.98 4.81
CA ALA A 126 4.57 26.72 4.08
C ALA A 126 3.40 25.73 4.18
N GLY A 127 2.64 25.79 5.28
CA GLY A 127 1.46 24.94 5.50
C GLY A 127 0.12 25.58 5.07
N ASP A 128 0.10 26.87 4.78
CA ASP A 128 -1.15 27.64 4.64
C ASP A 128 -2.00 27.17 3.45
N GLU A 129 -1.37 26.87 2.32
CA GLU A 129 -2.06 26.34 1.14
C GLU A 129 -2.69 24.96 1.41
N ALA A 130 -1.95 24.07 2.10
CA ALA A 130 -2.43 22.74 2.47
C ALA A 130 -3.60 22.84 3.46
N LEU A 131 -3.50 23.74 4.46
CA LEU A 131 -4.57 24.02 5.41
C LEU A 131 -5.80 24.61 4.72
N ALA A 132 -5.63 25.60 3.86
CA ALA A 132 -6.73 26.20 3.10
C ALA A 132 -7.42 25.18 2.18
N ARG A 133 -6.65 24.28 1.55
CA ARG A 133 -7.19 23.18 0.75
C ARG A 133 -8.01 22.21 1.61
N PHE A 134 -7.50 21.83 2.78
CA PHE A 134 -8.19 20.94 3.72
C PHE A 134 -9.49 21.58 4.23
N ASP A 135 -9.45 22.84 4.65
CA ASP A 135 -10.62 23.55 5.15
C ASP A 135 -11.70 23.76 4.07
N ARG A 136 -11.30 23.96 2.82
CA ARG A 136 -12.26 24.00 1.70
C ARG A 136 -13.08 22.70 1.61
N PHE A 137 -12.45 21.53 1.76
CA PHE A 137 -13.18 20.26 1.76
C PHE A 137 -13.96 20.04 3.06
N ARG A 138 -13.39 20.42 4.19
CA ARG A 138 -14.01 20.27 5.51
C ARG A 138 -15.31 21.09 5.62
N HIS A 139 -15.35 22.25 5.00
CA HIS A 139 -16.49 23.16 5.05
C HIS A 139 -17.35 23.15 3.77
N ALA A 140 -17.06 22.25 2.84
CA ALA A 140 -17.84 22.13 1.60
C ALA A 140 -19.29 21.72 1.91
N LYS A 141 -20.22 22.39 1.25
CA LYS A 141 -21.66 22.09 1.32
C LYS A 141 -22.10 21.42 0.02
N GLY A 142 -21.79 20.12 -0.10
CA GLY A 142 -22.23 19.33 -1.25
C GLY A 142 -23.61 18.70 -1.04
N ALA A 143 -24.29 18.38 -2.14
CA ALA A 143 -25.61 17.73 -2.10
C ALA A 143 -25.50 16.23 -1.74
N THR A 144 -24.34 15.59 -2.00
CA THR A 144 -24.16 14.16 -1.77
C THR A 144 -23.36 13.93 -0.50
N PRO A 145 -23.86 13.15 0.48
CA PRO A 145 -23.10 12.80 1.67
C PRO A 145 -21.78 12.08 1.34
N THR A 146 -20.71 12.41 2.04
CA THR A 146 -19.37 11.83 1.83
C THR A 146 -19.38 10.30 1.92
N ALA A 147 -20.17 9.72 2.83
CA ALA A 147 -20.31 8.26 2.95
C ALA A 147 -20.84 7.62 1.66
N MET A 148 -21.77 8.27 0.98
CA MET A 148 -22.32 7.78 -0.30
C MET A 148 -21.31 7.88 -1.42
N LEU A 149 -20.56 8.99 -1.50
CA LEU A 149 -19.47 9.14 -2.47
C LEU A 149 -18.41 8.07 -2.28
N ARG A 150 -18.00 7.86 -1.03
CA ARG A 150 -17.01 6.81 -0.68
C ARG A 150 -17.52 5.41 -1.07
N LEU A 151 -18.75 5.08 -0.74
CA LEU A 151 -19.33 3.78 -1.08
C LEU A 151 -19.43 3.58 -2.61
N LYS A 152 -19.82 4.62 -3.36
CA LYS A 152 -19.85 4.58 -4.83
C LYS A 152 -18.45 4.34 -5.39
N MET A 153 -17.45 5.09 -4.93
CA MET A 153 -16.05 4.90 -5.32
C MET A 153 -15.57 3.47 -5.03
N GLN A 154 -15.82 2.94 -3.84
CA GLN A 154 -15.41 1.58 -3.48
C GLN A 154 -16.05 0.52 -4.39
N LYS A 155 -17.34 0.68 -4.73
CA LYS A 155 -18.03 -0.24 -5.64
C LYS A 155 -17.46 -0.17 -7.06
N VAL A 156 -17.23 1.02 -7.58
CA VAL A 156 -16.62 1.20 -8.91
C VAL A 156 -15.22 0.61 -8.93
N MET A 157 -14.39 0.90 -7.94
CA MET A 157 -13.04 0.32 -7.85
C MET A 157 -13.07 -1.20 -7.77
N GLN A 158 -13.98 -1.78 -6.99
CA GLN A 158 -14.11 -3.24 -6.87
C GLN A 158 -14.59 -3.90 -8.16
N ASN A 159 -15.55 -3.30 -8.85
CA ASN A 159 -16.17 -3.90 -10.03
C ASN A 159 -15.36 -3.66 -11.30
N ASN A 160 -14.77 -2.47 -11.45
CA ASN A 160 -14.20 -2.02 -12.71
C ASN A 160 -12.65 -1.89 -12.70
N CYS A 161 -12.02 -1.78 -11.53
CA CYS A 161 -10.57 -1.59 -11.39
C CYS A 161 -9.88 -2.63 -10.49
N ALA A 162 -10.53 -3.77 -10.19
CA ALA A 162 -9.97 -4.80 -9.32
C ALA A 162 -8.99 -5.75 -10.08
N VAL A 163 -8.98 -7.02 -9.73
CA VAL A 163 -8.03 -8.02 -10.28
C VAL A 163 -8.23 -8.27 -11.77
N PHE A 164 -9.49 -8.35 -12.22
CA PHE A 164 -9.83 -8.57 -13.62
C PHE A 164 -10.18 -7.24 -14.30
N ARG A 165 -9.35 -6.82 -15.25
CA ARG A 165 -9.49 -5.53 -15.95
C ARG A 165 -9.38 -5.74 -17.44
N THR A 166 -10.39 -5.24 -18.17
CA THR A 166 -10.37 -5.11 -19.64
C THR A 166 -10.61 -3.64 -20.01
N GLY A 167 -10.34 -3.27 -21.24
CA GLY A 167 -10.59 -1.90 -21.70
C GLY A 167 -12.04 -1.48 -21.49
N GLU A 168 -12.99 -2.35 -21.80
CA GLU A 168 -14.44 -2.08 -21.63
C GLU A 168 -14.79 -1.86 -20.16
N VAL A 169 -14.34 -2.74 -19.26
CA VAL A 169 -14.63 -2.65 -17.81
C VAL A 169 -14.04 -1.39 -17.21
N LEU A 170 -12.83 -1.01 -17.62
CA LEU A 170 -12.20 0.23 -17.16
C LEU A 170 -12.94 1.47 -17.66
N GLU A 171 -13.40 1.47 -18.91
CA GLU A 171 -14.15 2.60 -19.48
C GLU A 171 -15.53 2.74 -18.85
N GLU A 172 -16.21 1.63 -18.53
CA GLU A 172 -17.47 1.65 -17.75
C GLU A 172 -17.28 2.26 -16.36
N GLY A 173 -16.11 2.01 -15.72
CA GLY A 173 -15.79 2.54 -14.39
C GLY A 173 -15.39 4.01 -14.37
N ARG A 174 -15.08 4.58 -15.51
CA ARG A 174 -14.66 5.97 -15.66
C ARG A 174 -15.84 6.95 -15.54
#